data_6c7b6254b3139723a7b2682089ad4baf
#
_entry.id   6c7b6254b3139723a7b2682089ad4baf
#
_cell.length_a   1.000
_cell.length_b   1.000
_cell.length_c   1.000
_cell.angle_alpha   90.00
_cell.angle_beta   90.00
_cell.angle_gamma   90.00
#
_symmetry.space_group_name_H-M   'P 1'
#
loop_
_entity.id
_entity.type
_entity.pdbx_description
1 polymer ?
#
loop_
_entity_poly.entity_id
_entity_poly.type
_entity_poly.pdbx_seq_one_letter_code
_entity_poly.pdbx_strand_id
1 'polypeptide(L)'
;MNKKVKWGLVALILFSLVAWGIYSQLPKENKELAAADQISKGKTNKNILNVNAIVVKPQTLSDEIYINGSLLPDEEVNLSFETSGKITEINFKEGTFVKKGDLLAKVNDRTLQAQLQRLTSQVKLAEDRVYRQSTLLKRDAVSQEAYEQVKTDLATLKAEIEMVEANIALTELRAPFDGVIGLRGVSVGTYASPSVVVAKLTKISPIKVEFAVPEHYADDVQIGYNVEFTLPGELGKFHAKVYAKESMIDPTTHTLTVRALYDNSKGAALAGRYASVNLEKQRIENAITVPSESIVPEMGVDKLYLYKSGKAMPATVQVGIRTDKDVQITSGLNPGDTVIVSGTLQLRMGLPVVLDNVE
;
A
#
# COMPACT_ATOMS: atom_id res chain seq x y z
N MET A 1 54.86 -79.70 -57.24
CA MET A 1 54.47 -79.53 -55.77
C MET A 1 53.30 -80.48 -55.50
N ASN A 2 53.51 -81.51 -54.71
CA ASN A 2 52.62 -82.66 -54.51
C ASN A 2 51.25 -82.26 -53.91
N LYS A 3 50.16 -82.77 -54.49
CA LYS A 3 48.78 -82.51 -54.03
C LYS A 3 48.57 -82.70 -52.53
N LYS A 4 49.33 -83.60 -51.92
CA LYS A 4 49.32 -83.91 -50.48
C LYS A 4 49.86 -82.75 -49.61
N VAL A 5 50.83 -81.92 -50.12
CA VAL A 5 51.44 -80.80 -49.36
C VAL A 5 50.48 -79.58 -49.37
N LYS A 6 49.69 -79.42 -50.48
CA LYS A 6 48.70 -78.32 -50.49
C LYS A 6 47.52 -78.54 -49.50
N TRP A 7 47.13 -79.81 -49.34
CA TRP A 7 46.06 -80.16 -48.40
C TRP A 7 46.53 -80.05 -46.96
N GLY A 8 47.83 -80.34 -46.69
CA GLY A 8 48.40 -80.07 -45.34
C GLY A 8 48.48 -78.64 -44.95
N LEU A 9 48.82 -77.72 -45.87
CA LEU A 9 48.83 -76.26 -45.65
C LEU A 9 47.44 -75.72 -45.43
N VAL A 10 46.43 -76.18 -46.10
CA VAL A 10 45.05 -75.75 -45.95
C VAL A 10 44.50 -76.20 -44.55
N ALA A 11 44.84 -77.42 -44.14
CA ALA A 11 44.45 -77.95 -42.83
C ALA A 11 45.11 -77.18 -41.71
N LEU A 12 46.38 -76.74 -41.88
CA LEU A 12 47.09 -75.91 -40.85
C LEU A 12 46.53 -74.54 -40.71
N ILE A 13 46.11 -73.92 -41.86
CA ILE A 13 45.46 -72.59 -41.82
C ILE A 13 44.06 -72.67 -41.16
N LEU A 14 43.30 -73.76 -41.50
CA LEU A 14 42.01 -73.95 -40.83
C LEU A 14 42.14 -74.21 -39.34
N PHE A 15 43.19 -74.99 -38.93
CA PHE A 15 43.41 -75.22 -37.53
C PHE A 15 43.85 -73.95 -36.74
N SER A 16 44.66 -73.10 -37.40
CA SER A 16 45.04 -71.84 -36.83
C SER A 16 43.86 -70.83 -36.65
N LEU A 17 42.91 -70.81 -37.62
CA LEU A 17 41.71 -70.03 -37.59
C LEU A 17 40.73 -70.51 -36.49
N VAL A 18 40.59 -71.81 -36.31
CA VAL A 18 39.78 -72.42 -35.26
C VAL A 18 40.41 -72.11 -33.86
N ALA A 19 41.74 -72.27 -33.73
CA ALA A 19 42.45 -71.93 -32.49
C ALA A 19 42.36 -70.47 -32.14
N TRP A 20 42.39 -69.55 -33.14
CA TRP A 20 42.22 -68.11 -32.93
C TRP A 20 40.78 -67.78 -32.58
N GLY A 21 39.79 -68.43 -33.14
CA GLY A 21 38.38 -68.33 -32.80
C GLY A 21 38.08 -68.72 -31.34
N ILE A 22 38.69 -69.87 -30.88
CA ILE A 22 38.56 -70.37 -29.52
C ILE A 22 39.30 -69.43 -28.54
N TYR A 23 40.47 -68.92 -28.94
CA TYR A 23 41.23 -67.99 -28.09
C TYR A 23 40.52 -66.63 -27.95
N SER A 24 39.77 -66.19 -28.97
CA SER A 24 38.98 -64.95 -28.90
C SER A 24 37.71 -65.09 -28.07
N GLN A 25 37.22 -66.32 -27.81
CA GLN A 25 36.05 -66.59 -26.96
C GLN A 25 36.37 -66.95 -25.51
N LEU A 26 37.65 -67.04 -25.13
CA LEU A 26 38.02 -67.21 -23.73
C LEU A 26 37.60 -65.87 -22.98
N PRO A 27 36.84 -65.98 -21.92
CA PRO A 27 36.46 -64.79 -21.17
C PRO A 27 37.73 -64.15 -20.62
N LYS A 28 38.01 -62.90 -21.06
CA LYS A 28 39.02 -62.05 -20.44
C LYS A 28 38.60 -61.88 -18.96
N GLU A 29 39.34 -62.48 -18.06
CA GLU A 29 39.20 -62.28 -16.66
C GLU A 29 39.21 -60.74 -16.42
N ASN A 30 38.03 -60.20 -16.07
CA ASN A 30 37.87 -58.79 -15.80
C ASN A 30 38.73 -58.42 -14.60
N LYS A 31 39.92 -57.91 -14.82
CA LYS A 31 40.70 -57.22 -13.80
C LYS A 31 39.99 -56.06 -13.16
N GLU A 32 38.87 -55.60 -13.75
CA GLU A 32 37.98 -54.57 -13.15
C GLU A 32 37.19 -55.06 -11.92
N LEU A 33 36.83 -56.37 -11.85
CA LEU A 33 36.17 -56.90 -10.66
C LEU A 33 37.07 -56.99 -9.45
N ALA A 34 38.37 -57.23 -9.64
CA ALA A 34 39.34 -57.24 -8.54
C ALA A 34 39.68 -55.82 -8.05
N ALA A 35 39.57 -54.79 -8.91
CA ALA A 35 39.71 -53.38 -8.55
C ALA A 35 38.45 -52.85 -7.83
N ALA A 36 37.25 -53.30 -8.23
CA ALA A 36 36.01 -52.94 -7.58
C ALA A 36 35.89 -53.50 -6.16
N ASP A 37 36.42 -54.68 -5.90
CA ASP A 37 36.39 -55.32 -4.57
C ASP A 37 37.44 -54.73 -3.61
N GLN A 38 38.50 -54.11 -4.12
CA GLN A 38 39.45 -53.32 -3.32
C GLN A 38 38.99 -51.91 -3.02
N ILE A 39 38.13 -51.33 -3.92
CA ILE A 39 37.51 -50.02 -3.68
C ILE A 39 36.39 -50.13 -2.63
N SER A 40 35.74 -51.31 -2.52
CA SER A 40 34.68 -51.50 -1.51
C SER A 40 35.20 -51.75 -0.09
N LYS A 41 36.49 -52.03 0.09
CA LYS A 41 37.16 -52.19 1.41
C LYS A 41 37.94 -50.96 1.86
N GLY A 42 38.00 -49.91 1.03
CA GLY A 42 38.66 -48.65 1.36
C GLY A 42 37.65 -47.58 1.74
N LYS A 43 37.51 -47.27 3.01
CA LYS A 43 36.78 -46.16 3.64
C LYS A 43 35.24 -46.28 3.56
N THR A 44 34.62 -46.73 4.60
CA THR A 44 33.42 -46.09 5.14
C THR A 44 33.71 -44.59 5.29
N ASN A 45 33.61 -43.84 4.17
CA ASN A 45 33.37 -42.42 4.28
C ASN A 45 32.01 -42.32 5.01
N LYS A 46 32.04 -42.11 6.30
CA LYS A 46 30.91 -41.54 7.00
C LYS A 46 30.59 -40.33 6.15
N ASN A 47 29.45 -40.34 5.44
CA ASN A 47 28.92 -39.14 4.77
C ASN A 47 28.69 -38.10 5.87
N ILE A 48 29.74 -37.35 6.17
CA ILE A 48 29.67 -36.24 7.10
C ILE A 48 29.07 -35.13 6.28
N LEU A 49 27.89 -34.72 6.63
CA LEU A 49 27.17 -33.63 5.93
C LEU A 49 27.60 -32.31 6.56
N ASN A 50 28.05 -31.37 5.73
CA ASN A 50 28.27 -29.99 6.16
C ASN A 50 26.91 -29.29 6.23
N VAL A 51 26.63 -28.66 7.36
CA VAL A 51 25.36 -28.00 7.63
C VAL A 51 25.56 -26.65 8.28
N ASN A 52 24.69 -25.71 7.99
CA ASN A 52 24.60 -24.46 8.72
C ASN A 52 23.65 -24.63 9.91
N ALA A 53 23.94 -23.93 10.99
CA ALA A 53 23.11 -23.94 12.18
C ALA A 53 22.96 -22.55 12.76
N ILE A 54 21.91 -22.38 13.54
CA ILE A 54 21.68 -21.18 14.34
C ILE A 54 21.59 -21.55 15.81
N VAL A 55 22.04 -20.62 16.67
CA VAL A 55 21.80 -20.72 18.11
C VAL A 55 20.51 -19.99 18.42
N VAL A 56 19.54 -20.73 18.95
CA VAL A 56 18.22 -20.20 19.29
C VAL A 56 18.33 -19.17 20.39
N LYS A 57 17.87 -17.95 20.07
CA LYS A 57 17.79 -16.83 21.02
C LYS A 57 16.35 -16.30 21.03
N PRO A 58 15.85 -15.84 22.18
CA PRO A 58 14.60 -15.10 22.20
C PRO A 58 14.72 -13.83 21.36
N GLN A 59 13.79 -13.63 20.44
CA GLN A 59 13.73 -12.43 19.61
C GLN A 59 12.30 -11.94 19.46
N THR A 60 12.13 -10.68 19.06
CA THR A 60 10.81 -10.12 18.79
C THR A 60 10.33 -10.65 17.43
N LEU A 61 9.17 -11.28 17.42
CA LEU A 61 8.48 -11.72 16.22
C LEU A 61 7.28 -10.80 15.99
N SER A 62 7.26 -10.12 14.84
CA SER A 62 6.10 -9.35 14.38
C SER A 62 5.43 -10.09 13.23
N ASP A 63 4.12 -10.32 13.35
CA ASP A 63 3.26 -10.78 12.26
C ASP A 63 2.78 -9.55 11.52
N GLU A 64 3.39 -9.28 10.36
CA GLU A 64 3.16 -8.10 9.56
C GLU A 64 2.62 -8.47 8.19
N ILE A 65 1.65 -7.70 7.72
CA ILE A 65 1.14 -7.84 6.37
C ILE A 65 1.28 -6.52 5.61
N TYR A 66 1.73 -6.61 4.36
CA TYR A 66 1.86 -5.46 3.46
C TYR A 66 0.67 -5.39 2.53
N ILE A 67 -0.03 -4.27 2.59
CA ILE A 67 -1.26 -4.02 1.83
C ILE A 67 -1.04 -2.81 0.93
N ASN A 68 -1.58 -2.93 -0.28
CA ASN A 68 -1.55 -1.84 -1.24
C ASN A 68 -2.58 -0.78 -0.88
N GLY A 69 -2.15 0.47 -0.88
CA GLY A 69 -2.99 1.62 -0.62
C GLY A 69 -2.71 2.78 -1.57
N SER A 70 -3.49 3.83 -1.44
CA SER A 70 -3.35 5.06 -2.20
C SER A 70 -3.47 6.28 -1.28
N LEU A 71 -2.75 7.33 -1.64
CA LEU A 71 -2.86 8.62 -0.97
C LEU A 71 -3.95 9.45 -1.59
N LEU A 72 -4.93 9.85 -0.81
CA LEU A 72 -6.01 10.74 -1.23
C LEU A 72 -5.87 12.10 -0.55
N PRO A 73 -6.27 13.19 -1.20
CA PRO A 73 -6.33 14.48 -0.54
C PRO A 73 -7.38 14.47 0.57
N ASP A 74 -7.26 15.38 1.54
CA ASP A 74 -8.30 15.56 2.55
C ASP A 74 -9.60 16.04 1.91
N GLU A 75 -9.51 17.07 1.08
CA GLU A 75 -10.62 17.59 0.30
C GLU A 75 -10.14 17.93 -1.13
N GLU A 76 -11.01 17.70 -2.10
CA GLU A 76 -10.76 18.04 -3.50
C GLU A 76 -12.05 18.53 -4.13
N VAL A 77 -11.97 19.65 -4.87
CA VAL A 77 -13.11 20.21 -5.57
C VAL A 77 -12.70 20.81 -6.91
N ASN A 78 -13.53 20.58 -7.91
CA ASN A 78 -13.44 21.30 -9.19
C ASN A 78 -14.17 22.63 -9.03
N LEU A 79 -13.44 23.73 -9.11
CA LEU A 79 -13.98 25.07 -8.99
C LEU A 79 -14.64 25.49 -10.30
N SER A 80 -15.91 25.86 -10.25
CA SER A 80 -16.69 26.42 -11.35
C SER A 80 -17.54 27.56 -10.82
N PHE A 81 -17.94 28.49 -11.70
CA PHE A 81 -18.88 29.55 -11.32
C PHE A 81 -20.29 28.99 -11.19
N GLU A 82 -21.07 29.55 -10.27
CA GLU A 82 -22.48 29.20 -10.11
C GLU A 82 -23.37 29.93 -11.15
N THR A 83 -22.87 31.01 -11.73
CA THR A 83 -23.56 31.79 -12.80
C THR A 83 -22.73 31.84 -14.07
N SER A 84 -23.39 32.17 -15.18
CA SER A 84 -22.74 32.30 -16.48
C SER A 84 -22.33 33.75 -16.76
N GLY A 85 -21.11 33.92 -17.29
CA GLY A 85 -20.63 35.26 -17.65
C GLY A 85 -19.20 35.23 -18.21
N LYS A 86 -18.79 36.37 -18.76
CA LYS A 86 -17.42 36.56 -19.26
C LYS A 86 -16.47 36.79 -18.08
N ILE A 87 -15.40 36.00 -17.96
CA ILE A 87 -14.37 36.17 -16.92
C ILE A 87 -13.68 37.52 -17.12
N THR A 88 -13.70 38.37 -16.10
CA THR A 88 -13.04 39.67 -16.08
C THR A 88 -11.70 39.65 -15.37
N GLU A 89 -11.58 38.83 -14.32
CA GLU A 89 -10.40 38.78 -13.46
C GLU A 89 -10.11 37.34 -13.04
N ILE A 90 -8.79 37.03 -12.92
CA ILE A 90 -8.26 35.79 -12.30
C ILE A 90 -7.17 36.23 -11.35
N ASN A 91 -7.35 35.99 -10.04
CA ASN A 91 -6.55 36.56 -8.97
C ASN A 91 -5.64 35.50 -8.29
N PHE A 92 -5.45 34.33 -8.89
CA PHE A 92 -4.56 33.31 -8.38
C PHE A 92 -3.45 32.96 -9.37
N LYS A 93 -2.38 32.40 -8.85
CA LYS A 93 -1.33 31.74 -9.64
C LYS A 93 -1.45 30.23 -9.49
N GLU A 94 -1.24 29.52 -10.59
CA GLU A 94 -1.26 28.06 -10.63
C GLU A 94 -0.22 27.46 -9.66
N GLY A 95 -0.57 26.41 -8.95
CA GLY A 95 0.31 25.76 -7.98
C GLY A 95 0.51 26.50 -6.65
N THR A 96 -0.18 27.63 -6.43
CA THR A 96 -0.02 28.38 -5.16
C THR A 96 -1.04 27.95 -4.12
N PHE A 97 -0.68 28.16 -2.85
CA PHE A 97 -1.60 28.00 -1.73
C PHE A 97 -2.57 29.17 -1.66
N VAL A 98 -3.84 28.87 -1.44
CA VAL A 98 -4.93 29.84 -1.24
C VAL A 98 -5.67 29.54 0.06
N LYS A 99 -6.24 30.59 0.68
CA LYS A 99 -7.01 30.47 1.92
C LYS A 99 -8.51 30.43 1.61
N LYS A 100 -9.26 29.81 2.48
CA LYS A 100 -10.72 29.84 2.45
C LYS A 100 -11.23 31.30 2.38
N GLY A 101 -12.13 31.56 1.41
CA GLY A 101 -12.71 32.87 1.16
C GLY A 101 -11.93 33.74 0.19
N ASP A 102 -10.68 33.40 -0.18
CA ASP A 102 -9.92 34.16 -1.18
C ASP A 102 -10.69 34.25 -2.50
N LEU A 103 -10.75 35.46 -3.08
CA LEU A 103 -11.35 35.69 -4.40
C LEU A 103 -10.41 35.18 -5.50
N LEU A 104 -10.79 34.08 -6.13
CA LEU A 104 -9.99 33.43 -7.16
C LEU A 104 -10.23 33.97 -8.56
N ALA A 105 -11.48 34.17 -8.90
CA ALA A 105 -11.85 34.72 -10.21
C ALA A 105 -13.21 35.43 -10.14
N LYS A 106 -13.48 36.29 -11.14
CA LYS A 106 -14.70 37.04 -11.20
C LYS A 106 -15.24 37.07 -12.63
N VAL A 107 -16.55 36.93 -12.77
CA VAL A 107 -17.25 37.21 -14.03
C VAL A 107 -17.84 38.61 -14.02
N ASN A 108 -18.25 39.10 -15.21
CA ASN A 108 -18.77 40.43 -15.36
C ASN A 108 -20.09 40.65 -14.59
N ASP A 109 -20.04 41.48 -13.57
CA ASP A 109 -21.13 41.84 -12.67
C ASP A 109 -21.62 43.31 -12.83
N ARG A 110 -21.13 44.05 -13.83
CA ARG A 110 -21.39 45.50 -13.99
C ARG A 110 -22.86 45.84 -13.96
N THR A 111 -23.72 45.03 -14.56
CA THR A 111 -25.17 45.23 -14.56
C THR A 111 -25.78 45.10 -13.17
N LEU A 112 -25.31 44.11 -12.39
CA LEU A 112 -25.74 43.89 -11.01
C LEU A 112 -25.27 45.02 -10.07
N GLN A 113 -24.02 45.50 -10.27
CA GLN A 113 -23.48 46.63 -9.51
C GLN A 113 -24.28 47.92 -9.79
N ALA A 114 -24.64 48.18 -11.04
CA ALA A 114 -25.49 49.32 -11.39
C ALA A 114 -26.90 49.20 -10.77
N GLN A 115 -27.45 47.98 -10.73
CA GLN A 115 -28.75 47.72 -10.08
C GLN A 115 -28.66 47.95 -8.56
N LEU A 116 -27.62 47.45 -7.91
CA LEU A 116 -27.36 47.65 -6.48
C LEU A 116 -27.28 49.17 -6.16
N GLN A 117 -26.51 49.93 -6.95
CA GLN A 117 -26.38 51.37 -6.77
C GLN A 117 -27.74 52.09 -6.90
N ARG A 118 -28.57 51.72 -7.88
CA ARG A 118 -29.92 52.27 -8.06
C ARG A 118 -30.80 51.98 -6.84
N LEU A 119 -30.84 50.71 -6.36
CA LEU A 119 -31.64 50.31 -5.19
C LEU A 119 -31.16 51.01 -3.90
N THR A 120 -29.86 51.10 -3.69
CA THR A 120 -29.26 51.79 -2.53
C THR A 120 -29.70 53.24 -2.50
N SER A 121 -29.76 53.93 -3.67
CA SER A 121 -30.26 55.29 -3.75
C SER A 121 -31.76 55.41 -3.42
N GLN A 122 -32.56 54.40 -3.82
CA GLN A 122 -33.98 54.32 -3.48
C GLN A 122 -34.23 54.05 -2.00
N VAL A 123 -33.45 53.19 -1.36
CA VAL A 123 -33.51 52.90 0.09
C VAL A 123 -33.27 54.18 0.87
N LYS A 124 -32.26 54.98 0.52
CA LYS A 124 -32.00 56.26 1.17
C LYS A 124 -33.21 57.21 1.13
N LEU A 125 -33.88 57.32 -0.02
CA LEU A 125 -35.09 58.11 -0.15
C LEU A 125 -36.26 57.54 0.66
N ALA A 126 -36.39 56.19 0.70
CA ALA A 126 -37.45 55.54 1.48
C ALA A 126 -37.22 55.70 2.98
N GLU A 127 -35.96 55.62 3.46
CA GLU A 127 -35.60 55.89 4.86
C GLU A 127 -35.99 57.31 5.29
N ASP A 128 -35.71 58.31 4.44
CA ASP A 128 -36.14 59.72 4.69
C ASP A 128 -37.67 59.83 4.72
N ARG A 129 -38.41 59.07 3.92
CA ARG A 129 -39.89 59.04 3.94
C ARG A 129 -40.39 58.41 5.23
N VAL A 130 -39.86 57.29 5.66
CA VAL A 130 -40.22 56.62 6.92
C VAL A 130 -39.96 57.54 8.11
N TYR A 131 -38.78 58.21 8.12
CA TYR A 131 -38.46 59.17 9.21
C TYR A 131 -39.47 60.32 9.23
N ARG A 132 -39.81 60.97 8.12
CA ARG A 132 -40.84 62.01 8.06
C ARG A 132 -42.20 61.50 8.53
N GLN A 133 -42.65 60.35 8.06
CA GLN A 133 -43.95 59.78 8.38
C GLN A 133 -44.02 59.38 9.87
N SER A 134 -42.94 58.85 10.45
CA SER A 134 -42.87 58.55 11.85
C SER A 134 -42.99 59.83 12.74
N THR A 135 -42.40 60.96 12.29
CA THR A 135 -42.47 62.21 12.99
C THR A 135 -43.87 62.81 12.92
N LEU A 136 -44.56 62.70 11.76
CA LEU A 136 -45.94 63.16 11.60
C LEU A 136 -46.95 62.31 12.40
N LEU A 137 -46.70 60.97 12.44
CA LEU A 137 -47.53 60.05 13.26
C LEU A 137 -47.47 60.39 14.74
N LYS A 138 -46.29 60.72 15.29
CA LYS A 138 -46.14 61.20 16.66
C LYS A 138 -46.91 62.49 16.99
N ARG A 139 -47.37 63.24 15.95
CA ARG A 139 -48.18 64.46 16.07
C ARG A 139 -49.62 64.25 15.64
N ASP A 140 -50.07 62.99 15.49
CA ASP A 140 -51.39 62.62 15.03
C ASP A 140 -51.75 63.23 13.64
N ALA A 141 -50.75 63.58 12.80
CA ALA A 141 -50.93 64.21 11.49
C ALA A 141 -51.07 63.21 10.33
N VAL A 142 -50.89 61.93 10.57
CA VAL A 142 -51.04 60.83 9.59
C VAL A 142 -51.57 59.56 10.27
N SER A 143 -52.18 58.63 9.51
CA SER A 143 -52.69 57.37 10.02
C SER A 143 -51.57 56.38 10.27
N GLN A 144 -51.78 55.44 11.19
CA GLN A 144 -50.91 54.29 11.44
C GLN A 144 -50.69 53.48 10.15
N GLU A 145 -51.74 53.25 9.37
CA GLU A 145 -51.68 52.56 8.11
C GLU A 145 -50.71 53.23 7.12
N ALA A 146 -50.77 54.59 6.99
CA ALA A 146 -49.85 55.32 6.10
C ALA A 146 -48.37 55.17 6.52
N TYR A 147 -48.10 55.11 7.83
CA TYR A 147 -46.74 54.84 8.31
C TYR A 147 -46.31 53.40 8.05
N GLU A 148 -47.17 52.41 8.29
CA GLU A 148 -46.88 51.01 8.07
C GLU A 148 -46.64 50.72 6.57
N GLN A 149 -47.37 51.40 5.67
CA GLN A 149 -47.15 51.29 4.25
C GLN A 149 -45.73 51.69 3.86
N VAL A 150 -45.26 52.86 4.24
CA VAL A 150 -43.91 53.35 3.86
C VAL A 150 -42.81 52.54 4.55
N LYS A 151 -43.07 51.97 5.72
CA LYS A 151 -42.18 51.05 6.42
C LYS A 151 -42.07 49.70 5.67
N THR A 152 -43.18 49.19 5.16
CA THR A 152 -43.20 48.00 4.31
C THR A 152 -42.48 48.20 3.00
N ASP A 153 -42.69 49.35 2.36
CA ASP A 153 -41.99 49.71 1.11
C ASP A 153 -40.47 49.73 1.32
N LEU A 154 -39.99 50.31 2.44
CA LEU A 154 -38.57 50.27 2.80
C LEU A 154 -38.06 48.86 3.01
N ALA A 155 -38.83 48.00 3.71
CA ALA A 155 -38.46 46.60 3.93
C ALA A 155 -38.35 45.83 2.61
N THR A 156 -39.27 46.05 1.67
CA THR A 156 -39.23 45.45 0.34
C THR A 156 -37.97 45.88 -0.45
N LEU A 157 -37.62 47.16 -0.43
CA LEU A 157 -36.40 47.65 -1.09
C LEU A 157 -35.14 47.07 -0.47
N LYS A 158 -35.09 46.87 0.85
CA LYS A 158 -33.96 46.22 1.51
C LYS A 158 -33.84 44.74 1.11
N ALA A 159 -34.94 44.02 1.02
CA ALA A 159 -34.95 42.64 0.54
C ALA A 159 -34.53 42.55 -0.95
N GLU A 160 -34.88 43.52 -1.78
CA GLU A 160 -34.38 43.57 -3.17
C GLU A 160 -32.85 43.79 -3.22
N ILE A 161 -32.29 44.62 -2.33
CA ILE A 161 -30.81 44.77 -2.22
C ILE A 161 -30.17 43.45 -1.86
N GLU A 162 -30.64 42.76 -0.83
CA GLU A 162 -30.10 41.45 -0.40
C GLU A 162 -30.10 40.43 -1.55
N MET A 163 -31.18 40.41 -2.36
CA MET A 163 -31.27 39.56 -3.56
C MET A 163 -30.21 39.93 -4.61
N VAL A 164 -29.97 41.22 -4.86
CA VAL A 164 -28.93 41.64 -5.81
C VAL A 164 -27.54 41.37 -5.31
N GLU A 165 -27.27 41.53 -3.99
CA GLU A 165 -26.00 41.21 -3.35
C GLU A 165 -25.72 39.69 -3.43
N ALA A 166 -26.74 38.86 -3.21
CA ALA A 166 -26.61 37.41 -3.39
C ALA A 166 -26.26 37.07 -4.86
N ASN A 167 -26.91 37.73 -5.85
CA ASN A 167 -26.58 37.53 -7.26
C ASN A 167 -25.15 38.00 -7.60
N ILE A 168 -24.66 39.05 -6.98
CA ILE A 168 -23.27 39.51 -7.13
C ILE A 168 -22.31 38.46 -6.53
N ALA A 169 -22.63 37.90 -5.37
CA ALA A 169 -21.82 36.84 -4.77
C ALA A 169 -21.65 35.63 -5.70
N LEU A 170 -22.69 35.23 -6.45
CA LEU A 170 -22.62 34.16 -7.44
C LEU A 170 -21.66 34.47 -8.63
N THR A 171 -21.32 35.76 -8.84
CA THR A 171 -20.35 36.17 -9.88
C THR A 171 -18.89 36.04 -9.42
N GLU A 172 -18.67 35.77 -8.14
CA GLU A 172 -17.36 35.66 -7.52
C GLU A 172 -17.04 34.19 -7.23
N LEU A 173 -15.94 33.71 -7.77
CA LEU A 173 -15.42 32.37 -7.44
C LEU A 173 -14.45 32.48 -6.27
N ARG A 174 -14.85 31.98 -5.11
CA ARG A 174 -14.05 31.97 -3.88
C ARG A 174 -13.63 30.58 -3.48
N ALA A 175 -12.47 30.48 -2.81
CA ALA A 175 -11.97 29.21 -2.30
C ALA A 175 -12.88 28.70 -1.15
N PRO A 176 -13.44 27.48 -1.22
CA PRO A 176 -14.31 26.93 -0.17
C PRO A 176 -13.52 26.47 1.06
N PHE A 177 -12.26 26.11 0.91
CA PHE A 177 -11.33 25.69 1.99
C PHE A 177 -9.88 26.07 1.65
N ASP A 178 -8.99 25.96 2.63
CA ASP A 178 -7.55 26.18 2.45
C ASP A 178 -6.93 25.05 1.62
N GLY A 179 -6.14 25.37 0.61
CA GLY A 179 -5.56 24.34 -0.23
C GLY A 179 -4.62 24.86 -1.31
N VAL A 180 -4.13 23.97 -2.12
CA VAL A 180 -3.31 24.30 -3.31
C VAL A 180 -4.19 24.28 -4.54
N ILE A 181 -4.18 25.41 -5.27
CA ILE A 181 -4.90 25.52 -6.53
C ILE A 181 -4.06 24.89 -7.66
N GLY A 182 -4.69 24.05 -8.46
CA GLY A 182 -4.07 23.39 -9.60
C GLY A 182 -3.92 24.28 -10.83
N LEU A 183 -3.77 23.62 -11.98
CA LEU A 183 -3.71 24.32 -13.28
C LEU A 183 -5.08 24.88 -13.66
N ARG A 184 -5.10 26.05 -14.25
CA ARG A 184 -6.35 26.68 -14.73
C ARG A 184 -6.76 26.13 -16.09
N GLY A 185 -8.05 25.86 -16.25
CA GLY A 185 -8.65 25.47 -17.53
C GLY A 185 -9.15 26.63 -18.39
N VAL A 186 -9.06 27.88 -17.87
CA VAL A 186 -9.68 29.07 -18.50
C VAL A 186 -8.75 30.27 -18.46
N SER A 187 -9.06 31.27 -19.27
CA SER A 187 -8.34 32.55 -19.32
C SER A 187 -9.30 33.74 -19.17
N VAL A 188 -8.77 34.91 -18.82
CA VAL A 188 -9.53 36.15 -18.82
C VAL A 188 -10.10 36.36 -20.20
N GLY A 189 -11.39 36.70 -20.26
CA GLY A 189 -12.16 36.86 -21.51
C GLY A 189 -12.93 35.60 -21.94
N THR A 190 -12.67 34.42 -21.35
CA THR A 190 -13.46 33.21 -21.57
C THR A 190 -14.88 33.39 -21.03
N TYR A 191 -15.86 32.79 -21.68
CA TYR A 191 -17.24 32.73 -21.18
C TYR A 191 -17.37 31.52 -20.26
N ALA A 192 -17.53 31.76 -18.97
CA ALA A 192 -17.72 30.74 -17.95
C ALA A 192 -19.20 30.37 -17.79
N SER A 193 -19.44 29.13 -17.37
CA SER A 193 -20.73 28.57 -16.97
C SER A 193 -20.51 27.52 -15.86
N PRO A 194 -21.56 27.04 -15.17
CA PRO A 194 -21.44 26.03 -14.12
C PRO A 194 -20.78 24.73 -14.57
N SER A 195 -20.83 24.39 -15.85
CA SER A 195 -20.18 23.20 -16.43
C SER A 195 -18.70 23.39 -16.76
N VAL A 196 -18.19 24.64 -16.72
CA VAL A 196 -16.79 24.94 -17.05
C VAL A 196 -15.94 24.97 -15.80
N VAL A 197 -15.02 24.02 -15.68
CA VAL A 197 -14.06 23.97 -14.57
C VAL A 197 -12.99 25.05 -14.78
N VAL A 198 -12.86 25.95 -13.80
CA VAL A 198 -11.85 27.02 -13.79
C VAL A 198 -10.48 26.48 -13.35
N ALA A 199 -10.46 25.77 -12.24
CA ALA A 199 -9.28 25.09 -11.68
C ALA A 199 -9.74 24.02 -10.68
N LYS A 200 -8.81 23.18 -10.27
CA LYS A 200 -9.01 22.21 -9.18
C LYS A 200 -8.37 22.76 -7.91
N LEU A 201 -9.09 22.72 -6.80
CA LEU A 201 -8.55 23.04 -5.47
C LEU A 201 -8.39 21.76 -4.67
N THR A 202 -7.21 21.55 -4.08
CA THR A 202 -6.87 20.32 -3.37
C THR A 202 -6.26 20.65 -2.02
N LYS A 203 -6.83 20.08 -0.96
CA LYS A 203 -6.27 20.15 0.40
C LYS A 203 -5.37 18.95 0.64
N ILE A 204 -4.07 19.21 0.74
CA ILE A 204 -3.02 18.18 0.81
C ILE A 204 -2.51 17.92 2.23
N SER A 205 -3.04 18.59 3.24
CA SER A 205 -2.70 18.42 4.64
C SER A 205 -3.94 18.57 5.52
N PRO A 206 -4.30 17.54 6.32
CA PRO A 206 -3.73 16.20 6.31
C PRO A 206 -3.95 15.46 4.99
N ILE A 207 -3.25 14.34 4.75
CA ILE A 207 -3.50 13.46 3.61
C ILE A 207 -4.14 12.16 4.11
N LYS A 208 -5.03 11.60 3.34
CA LYS A 208 -5.71 10.33 3.64
C LYS A 208 -4.95 9.19 2.98
N VAL A 209 -4.69 8.14 3.74
CA VAL A 209 -4.17 6.87 3.23
C VAL A 209 -5.34 5.89 3.20
N GLU A 210 -5.76 5.51 2.00
CA GLU A 210 -6.84 4.55 1.80
C GLU A 210 -6.23 3.20 1.40
N PHE A 211 -6.66 2.12 2.05
CA PHE A 211 -6.18 0.78 1.79
C PHE A 211 -7.27 -0.25 2.06
N ALA A 212 -7.17 -1.40 1.39
CA ALA A 212 -8.15 -2.48 1.46
C ALA A 212 -7.60 -3.65 2.27
N VAL A 213 -8.17 -3.86 3.46
CA VAL A 213 -7.77 -4.91 4.41
C VAL A 213 -8.52 -6.20 4.08
N PRO A 214 -7.85 -7.35 3.87
CA PRO A 214 -8.52 -8.63 3.68
C PRO A 214 -9.43 -9.00 4.86
N GLU A 215 -10.56 -9.66 4.59
CA GLU A 215 -11.62 -9.97 5.57
C GLU A 215 -11.10 -10.59 6.87
N HIS A 216 -10.14 -11.52 6.77
CA HIS A 216 -9.60 -12.22 7.93
C HIS A 216 -8.71 -11.35 8.86
N TYR A 217 -8.37 -10.11 8.42
CA TYR A 217 -7.68 -9.12 9.25
C TYR A 217 -8.59 -7.94 9.64
N ALA A 218 -9.85 -7.94 9.21
CA ALA A 218 -10.77 -6.81 9.40
C ALA A 218 -11.06 -6.50 10.88
N ASP A 219 -11.05 -7.53 11.73
CA ASP A 219 -11.28 -7.39 13.17
C ASP A 219 -10.07 -6.82 13.92
N ASP A 220 -8.85 -7.02 13.38
CA ASP A 220 -7.61 -6.52 13.97
C ASP A 220 -7.44 -5.01 13.78
N VAL A 221 -8.10 -4.43 12.76
CA VAL A 221 -8.01 -2.99 12.45
C VAL A 221 -9.15 -2.23 13.09
N GLN A 222 -8.83 -1.45 14.13
CA GLN A 222 -9.78 -0.60 14.85
C GLN A 222 -9.50 0.89 14.60
N ILE A 223 -10.52 1.73 14.85
CA ILE A 223 -10.34 3.19 14.84
C ILE A 223 -9.30 3.57 15.90
N GLY A 224 -8.35 4.40 15.50
CA GLY A 224 -7.22 4.78 16.36
C GLY A 224 -5.97 3.92 16.19
N TYR A 225 -6.04 2.84 15.40
CA TYR A 225 -4.89 1.99 15.09
C TYR A 225 -3.82 2.77 14.31
N ASN A 226 -2.55 2.60 14.70
CA ASN A 226 -1.43 3.22 13.98
C ASN A 226 -0.95 2.28 12.88
N VAL A 227 -0.89 2.80 11.67
CA VAL A 227 -0.35 2.09 10.51
C VAL A 227 0.94 2.75 10.05
N GLU A 228 1.90 1.94 9.66
CA GLU A 228 3.10 2.40 8.99
C GLU A 228 2.91 2.25 7.48
N PHE A 229 3.34 3.23 6.70
CA PHE A 229 3.32 3.10 5.25
C PHE A 229 4.61 3.63 4.63
N THR A 230 4.94 3.11 3.47
CA THR A 230 6.09 3.50 2.67
C THR A 230 5.65 3.95 1.28
N LEU A 231 6.42 4.84 0.69
CA LEU A 231 6.17 5.37 -0.66
C LEU A 231 7.27 4.87 -1.60
N PRO A 232 6.94 4.37 -2.79
CA PRO A 232 7.93 3.92 -3.76
C PRO A 232 8.95 5.02 -4.08
N GLY A 233 10.23 4.66 -3.97
CA GLY A 233 11.34 5.59 -4.20
C GLY A 233 11.74 6.46 -3.01
N GLU A 234 11.09 6.32 -1.86
CA GLU A 234 11.48 6.98 -0.61
C GLU A 234 11.93 5.95 0.42
N LEU A 235 13.01 6.27 1.15
CA LEU A 235 13.53 5.40 2.22
C LEU A 235 12.84 5.62 3.57
N GLY A 236 11.96 6.63 3.65
CA GLY A 236 11.26 7.00 4.88
C GLY A 236 10.05 6.12 5.15
N LYS A 237 9.84 5.81 6.43
CA LYS A 237 8.60 5.23 6.95
C LYS A 237 7.71 6.35 7.46
N PHE A 238 6.45 6.30 7.09
CA PHE A 238 5.45 7.28 7.46
C PHE A 238 4.43 6.63 8.39
N HIS A 239 3.91 7.37 9.36
CA HIS A 239 2.94 6.86 10.32
C HIS A 239 1.61 7.58 10.13
N ALA A 240 0.55 6.82 9.96
CA ALA A 240 -0.81 7.33 9.85
C ALA A 240 -1.70 6.68 10.91
N LYS A 241 -2.79 7.35 11.26
CA LYS A 241 -3.74 6.86 12.26
C LYS A 241 -5.08 6.58 11.60
N VAL A 242 -5.59 5.36 11.77
CA VAL A 242 -6.92 4.96 11.28
C VAL A 242 -7.98 5.84 11.94
N TYR A 243 -8.79 6.51 11.13
CA TYR A 243 -9.90 7.34 11.61
C TYR A 243 -11.27 6.85 11.16
N ALA A 244 -11.33 6.06 10.08
CA ALA A 244 -12.56 5.50 9.57
C ALA A 244 -12.31 4.16 8.88
N LYS A 245 -13.32 3.29 8.95
CA LYS A 245 -13.40 2.05 8.18
C LYS A 245 -14.84 1.88 7.68
N GLU A 246 -15.00 1.24 6.54
CA GLU A 246 -16.34 0.90 6.04
C GLU A 246 -17.05 -0.04 7.01
N SER A 247 -18.37 -0.01 7.01
CA SER A 247 -19.19 -0.87 7.85
C SER A 247 -19.48 -2.23 7.22
N MET A 248 -19.11 -2.42 5.96
CA MET A 248 -19.38 -3.62 5.17
C MET A 248 -18.12 -4.01 4.38
N ILE A 249 -17.87 -5.32 4.34
CA ILE A 249 -16.84 -5.91 3.49
C ILE A 249 -17.36 -5.92 2.05
N ASP A 250 -16.54 -5.52 1.10
CA ASP A 250 -16.86 -5.61 -0.33
C ASP A 250 -16.97 -7.10 -0.72
N PRO A 251 -18.15 -7.57 -1.15
CA PRO A 251 -18.36 -8.98 -1.48
C PRO A 251 -17.60 -9.44 -2.74
N THR A 252 -17.12 -8.50 -3.57
CA THR A 252 -16.40 -8.81 -4.80
C THR A 252 -14.91 -9.06 -4.53
N THR A 253 -14.33 -8.26 -3.64
CA THR A 253 -12.90 -8.30 -3.34
C THR A 253 -12.58 -8.98 -2.02
N HIS A 254 -13.58 -9.26 -1.18
CA HIS A 254 -13.44 -9.75 0.19
C HIS A 254 -12.50 -8.89 1.05
N THR A 255 -12.62 -7.57 0.89
CA THR A 255 -11.80 -6.61 1.62
C THR A 255 -12.64 -5.55 2.34
N LEU A 256 -12.11 -5.04 3.44
CA LEU A 256 -12.64 -3.89 4.18
C LEU A 256 -11.84 -2.65 3.81
N THR A 257 -12.49 -1.61 3.30
CA THR A 257 -11.83 -0.33 3.02
C THR A 257 -11.60 0.43 4.32
N VAL A 258 -10.37 0.83 4.54
CA VAL A 258 -9.92 1.56 5.73
C VAL A 258 -9.22 2.84 5.31
N ARG A 259 -9.43 3.91 6.09
CA ARG A 259 -8.77 5.20 5.89
C ARG A 259 -8.01 5.62 7.13
N ALA A 260 -6.76 6.00 6.93
CA ALA A 260 -5.90 6.58 7.95
C ALA A 260 -5.51 8.01 7.60
N LEU A 261 -5.26 8.85 8.59
CA LEU A 261 -4.78 10.23 8.42
C LEU A 261 -3.29 10.31 8.68
N TYR A 262 -2.59 10.97 7.77
CA TYR A 262 -1.20 11.34 7.89
C TYR A 262 -1.06 12.86 7.90
N ASP A 263 -0.34 13.41 8.90
CA ASP A 263 -0.02 14.84 8.92
C ASP A 263 1.05 15.15 7.87
N ASN A 264 0.62 15.72 6.76
CA ASN A 264 1.46 16.09 5.63
C ASN A 264 1.92 17.55 5.68
N SER A 265 2.13 18.12 6.86
CA SER A 265 2.50 19.53 7.04
C SER A 265 3.78 19.93 6.29
N LYS A 266 4.68 18.98 6.03
CA LYS A 266 5.93 19.17 5.25
C LYS A 266 5.75 19.00 3.75
N GLY A 267 4.57 18.59 3.27
CA GLY A 267 4.32 18.36 1.85
C GLY A 267 5.09 17.18 1.24
N ALA A 268 5.59 16.25 2.06
CA ALA A 268 6.40 15.13 1.59
C ALA A 268 5.60 14.12 0.76
N ALA A 269 4.33 13.92 1.09
CA ALA A 269 3.45 12.99 0.39
C ALA A 269 2.56 13.73 -0.61
N LEU A 270 2.55 13.30 -1.86
CA LEU A 270 1.64 13.81 -2.90
C LEU A 270 0.39 12.93 -2.99
N ALA A 271 -0.78 13.57 -3.04
CA ALA A 271 -2.04 12.88 -3.31
C ALA A 271 -1.99 12.18 -4.68
N GLY A 272 -2.64 11.03 -4.79
CA GLY A 272 -2.63 10.19 -5.99
C GLY A 272 -1.47 9.19 -6.06
N ARG A 273 -0.48 9.27 -5.15
CA ARG A 273 0.60 8.28 -5.09
C ARG A 273 0.11 6.98 -4.49
N TYR A 274 0.73 5.92 -4.95
CA TYR A 274 0.62 4.59 -4.36
C TYR A 274 1.40 4.53 -3.03
N ALA A 275 0.89 3.76 -2.08
CA ALA A 275 1.52 3.52 -0.81
C ALA A 275 1.50 2.02 -0.47
N SER A 276 2.56 1.51 0.14
CA SER A 276 2.56 0.19 0.75
C SER A 276 2.35 0.34 2.26
N VAL A 277 1.20 -0.12 2.73
CA VAL A 277 0.77 -0.02 4.14
C VAL A 277 1.16 -1.29 4.85
N ASN A 278 1.90 -1.16 5.95
CA ASN A 278 2.25 -2.26 6.85
C ASN A 278 1.27 -2.29 8.02
N LEU A 279 0.59 -3.42 8.20
CA LEU A 279 -0.24 -3.71 9.36
C LEU A 279 0.47 -4.72 10.23
N GLU A 280 0.79 -4.36 11.46
CA GLU A 280 1.35 -5.24 12.48
C GLU A 280 0.18 -5.90 13.25
N LYS A 281 -0.13 -7.16 12.94
CA LYS A 281 -1.22 -7.90 13.59
C LYS A 281 -0.90 -8.25 15.03
N GLN A 282 0.28 -8.81 15.24
CA GLN A 282 0.71 -9.26 16.56
C GLN A 282 2.22 -9.10 16.70
N ARG A 283 2.63 -8.60 17.84
CA ARG A 283 4.02 -8.50 18.23
C ARG A 283 4.25 -9.37 19.46
N ILE A 284 5.10 -10.37 19.34
CA ILE A 284 5.47 -11.27 20.41
C ILE A 284 6.91 -10.97 20.82
N GLU A 285 7.08 -10.45 22.02
CA GLU A 285 8.40 -10.24 22.60
C GLU A 285 8.92 -11.56 23.17
N ASN A 286 10.23 -11.82 23.03
CA ASN A 286 10.88 -13.06 23.50
C ASN A 286 10.33 -14.35 22.86
N ALA A 287 9.88 -14.31 21.60
CA ALA A 287 9.52 -15.50 20.87
C ALA A 287 10.76 -16.33 20.54
N ILE A 288 10.64 -17.66 20.64
CA ILE A 288 11.63 -18.60 20.12
C ILE A 288 11.28 -18.80 18.65
N THR A 289 12.17 -18.40 17.75
CA THR A 289 11.93 -18.52 16.32
C THR A 289 13.07 -19.25 15.62
N VAL A 290 12.74 -19.92 14.53
CA VAL A 290 13.68 -20.60 13.65
C VAL A 290 13.32 -20.28 12.19
N PRO A 291 14.28 -20.24 11.26
CA PRO A 291 13.99 -20.10 9.85
C PRO A 291 13.02 -21.18 9.35
N SER A 292 12.08 -20.80 8.48
CA SER A 292 11.04 -21.71 7.96
C SER A 292 11.63 -22.97 7.31
N GLU A 293 12.82 -22.88 6.71
CA GLU A 293 13.54 -24.00 6.07
C GLU A 293 14.09 -25.03 7.04
N SER A 294 14.19 -24.73 8.34
CA SER A 294 14.65 -25.67 9.36
C SER A 294 13.58 -26.68 9.79
N ILE A 295 12.30 -26.43 9.44
CA ILE A 295 11.17 -27.27 9.82
C ILE A 295 10.93 -28.33 8.74
N VAL A 296 10.90 -29.59 9.15
CA VAL A 296 10.61 -30.75 8.31
C VAL A 296 9.27 -31.34 8.75
N PRO A 297 8.20 -31.19 7.96
CA PRO A 297 6.92 -31.82 8.25
C PRO A 297 7.03 -33.34 7.98
N GLU A 298 6.72 -34.19 8.97
CA GLU A 298 6.73 -35.62 8.83
C GLU A 298 5.47 -36.23 9.46
N MET A 299 4.63 -36.85 8.66
CA MET A 299 3.38 -37.54 9.08
C MET A 299 2.46 -36.70 9.98
N GLY A 300 2.31 -35.40 9.70
CA GLY A 300 1.44 -34.50 10.48
C GLY A 300 2.08 -33.98 11.77
N VAL A 301 3.38 -34.19 11.96
CA VAL A 301 4.14 -33.63 13.08
C VAL A 301 5.30 -32.82 12.54
N ASP A 302 5.47 -31.61 13.07
CA ASP A 302 6.60 -30.76 12.72
C ASP A 302 7.85 -31.16 13.51
N LYS A 303 8.95 -31.38 12.81
CA LYS A 303 10.26 -31.74 13.38
C LYS A 303 11.32 -30.76 12.91
N LEU A 304 12.35 -30.61 13.73
CA LEU A 304 13.60 -29.97 13.35
C LEU A 304 14.78 -30.81 13.87
N TYR A 305 15.98 -30.48 13.41
CA TYR A 305 17.17 -31.19 13.82
C TYR A 305 18.05 -30.30 14.70
N LEU A 306 18.35 -30.79 15.88
CA LEU A 306 19.31 -30.20 16.82
C LEU A 306 20.71 -30.76 16.57
N TYR A 307 21.71 -29.90 16.64
CA TYR A 307 23.09 -30.32 16.68
C TYR A 307 23.48 -30.69 18.13
N LYS A 308 23.76 -31.95 18.36
CA LYS A 308 24.24 -32.44 19.67
C LYS A 308 25.46 -33.33 19.49
N SER A 309 26.61 -32.92 20.06
CA SER A 309 27.88 -33.68 20.07
C SER A 309 28.28 -34.23 18.69
N GLY A 310 28.22 -33.39 17.63
CA GLY A 310 28.60 -33.74 16.25
C GLY A 310 27.58 -34.57 15.49
N LYS A 311 26.33 -34.65 15.94
CA LYS A 311 25.26 -35.45 15.34
C LYS A 311 23.96 -34.67 15.23
N ALA A 312 23.18 -34.95 14.19
CA ALA A 312 21.83 -34.46 14.03
C ALA A 312 20.83 -35.30 14.86
N MET A 313 20.11 -34.64 15.76
CA MET A 313 19.10 -35.27 16.62
C MET A 313 17.74 -34.61 16.31
N PRO A 314 16.72 -35.39 15.87
CA PRO A 314 15.41 -34.88 15.62
C PRO A 314 14.74 -34.46 16.94
N ALA A 315 14.10 -33.32 16.93
CA ALA A 315 13.22 -32.84 17.99
C ALA A 315 11.84 -32.53 17.40
N THR A 316 10.80 -33.03 18.05
CA THR A 316 9.42 -32.70 17.73
C THR A 316 9.09 -31.35 18.34
N VAL A 317 8.49 -30.45 17.55
CA VAL A 317 8.14 -29.11 17.97
C VAL A 317 6.69 -28.81 17.68
N GLN A 318 6.15 -27.86 18.43
CA GLN A 318 4.87 -27.22 18.09
C GLN A 318 5.15 -25.85 17.53
N VAL A 319 4.62 -25.60 16.33
CA VAL A 319 4.75 -24.31 15.66
C VAL A 319 3.61 -23.38 16.05
N GLY A 320 3.92 -22.10 16.16
CA GLY A 320 2.96 -21.03 16.36
C GLY A 320 2.81 -20.18 15.10
N ILE A 321 2.99 -18.86 15.21
CA ILE A 321 2.94 -17.94 14.10
C ILE A 321 4.07 -18.22 13.11
N ARG A 322 3.71 -18.17 11.82
CA ARG A 322 4.64 -18.32 10.70
C ARG A 322 4.66 -17.02 9.92
N THR A 323 5.83 -16.44 9.78
CA THR A 323 6.09 -15.30 8.90
C THR A 323 6.77 -15.78 7.60
N ASP A 324 7.06 -14.87 6.68
CA ASP A 324 7.76 -15.20 5.43
C ASP A 324 9.16 -15.82 5.65
N LYS A 325 9.84 -15.47 6.73
CA LYS A 325 11.21 -15.90 7.02
C LYS A 325 11.27 -16.90 8.17
N ASP A 326 10.57 -16.59 9.26
CA ASP A 326 10.71 -17.28 10.53
C ASP A 326 9.41 -17.95 10.97
N VAL A 327 9.55 -19.01 11.77
CA VAL A 327 8.43 -19.72 12.40
C VAL A 327 8.64 -19.69 13.90
N GLN A 328 7.61 -19.32 14.63
CA GLN A 328 7.58 -19.39 16.08
C GLN A 328 7.50 -20.84 16.54
N ILE A 329 8.33 -21.21 17.51
CA ILE A 329 8.24 -22.50 18.21
C ILE A 329 7.66 -22.25 19.60
N THR A 330 6.48 -22.82 19.83
CA THR A 330 5.75 -22.68 21.11
C THR A 330 6.16 -23.72 22.13
N SER A 331 6.63 -24.91 21.69
CA SER A 331 7.15 -25.94 22.56
C SER A 331 8.12 -26.88 21.83
N GLY A 332 9.00 -27.55 22.57
CA GLY A 332 9.97 -28.54 22.05
C GLY A 332 11.36 -27.98 21.78
N LEU A 333 11.61 -26.67 22.05
CA LEU A 333 12.90 -26.04 21.88
C LEU A 333 13.23 -25.13 23.06
N ASN A 334 14.48 -25.03 23.44
CA ASN A 334 14.94 -24.17 24.52
C ASN A 334 15.92 -23.10 24.01
N PRO A 335 15.95 -21.92 24.63
CA PRO A 335 17.00 -20.93 24.33
C PRO A 335 18.39 -21.56 24.54
N GLY A 336 19.28 -21.34 23.57
CA GLY A 336 20.64 -21.92 23.57
C GLY A 336 20.77 -23.23 22.80
N ASP A 337 19.68 -23.86 22.39
CA ASP A 337 19.76 -25.03 21.50
C ASP A 337 20.32 -24.59 20.12
N THR A 338 21.11 -25.47 19.50
CA THR A 338 21.66 -25.25 18.15
C THR A 338 20.83 -26.03 17.15
N VAL A 339 20.09 -25.29 16.29
CA VAL A 339 19.20 -25.83 15.27
C VAL A 339 19.92 -25.85 13.93
N ILE A 340 19.84 -26.98 13.22
CA ILE A 340 20.38 -27.12 11.86
C ILE A 340 19.37 -26.52 10.87
N VAL A 341 19.83 -25.57 10.03
CA VAL A 341 19.01 -24.84 9.09
C VAL A 341 19.21 -25.23 7.63
N SER A 342 20.29 -25.93 7.29
CA SER A 342 20.56 -26.36 5.91
C SER A 342 20.67 -27.88 5.79
N GLY A 343 20.39 -28.43 4.59
CA GLY A 343 20.49 -29.85 4.33
C GLY A 343 19.46 -30.72 5.08
N THR A 344 18.41 -30.13 5.61
CA THR A 344 17.43 -30.75 6.51
C THR A 344 16.78 -32.01 5.94
N LEU A 345 16.53 -32.06 4.61
CA LEU A 345 15.95 -33.21 3.91
C LEU A 345 16.87 -34.46 3.85
N GLN A 346 18.17 -34.28 4.03
CA GLN A 346 19.16 -35.35 4.01
C GLN A 346 19.49 -35.89 5.42
N LEU A 347 19.04 -35.19 6.46
CA LEU A 347 19.32 -35.52 7.84
C LEU A 347 18.51 -36.73 8.27
N ARG A 348 19.14 -37.55 9.10
CA ARG A 348 18.52 -38.69 9.79
C ARG A 348 19.01 -38.69 11.22
N MET A 349 18.24 -39.32 12.10
CA MET A 349 18.60 -39.48 13.51
C MET A 349 20.02 -40.05 13.66
N GLY A 350 20.87 -39.33 14.38
CA GLY A 350 22.23 -39.74 14.69
C GLY A 350 23.24 -39.57 13.55
N LEU A 351 22.88 -38.96 12.41
CA LEU A 351 23.80 -38.70 11.31
C LEU A 351 24.94 -37.78 11.80
N PRO A 352 26.24 -38.13 11.58
CA PRO A 352 27.33 -37.24 11.89
C PRO A 352 27.30 -36.02 10.95
N VAL A 353 27.38 -34.83 11.52
CA VAL A 353 27.37 -33.55 10.79
C VAL A 353 28.50 -32.65 11.28
N VAL A 354 29.01 -31.83 10.41
CA VAL A 354 29.97 -30.76 10.70
C VAL A 354 29.32 -29.43 10.44
N LEU A 355 29.46 -28.52 11.40
CA LEU A 355 28.95 -27.15 11.27
C LEU A 355 29.90 -26.36 10.38
N ASP A 356 29.34 -25.77 9.32
CA ASP A 356 30.05 -24.91 8.37
C ASP A 356 29.97 -23.45 8.83
N ASN A 357 28.78 -23.03 9.22
CA ASN A 357 28.50 -21.72 9.79
C ASN A 357 27.53 -21.84 10.96
N VAL A 358 27.73 -21.01 11.99
CA VAL A 358 26.83 -20.91 13.16
C VAL A 358 26.53 -19.45 13.40
N GLU A 359 25.24 -19.06 13.29
CA GLU A 359 24.74 -17.71 13.57
C GLU A 359 24.15 -17.58 14.97
#